data_8f4cef6821b64d3b5f790c31e620120e
#
_entry.id   8f4cef6821b64d3b5f790c31e620120e
#
_cell.length_a   1.000
_cell.length_b   1.000
_cell.length_c   1.000
_cell.angle_alpha   90.00
_cell.angle_beta   90.00
_cell.angle_gamma   90.00
#
_symmetry.space_group_name_H-M   'P 1'
#
loop_
_entity.id
_entity.type
_entity.pdbx_description
1 polymer ?
#
loop_
_entity_poly.entity_id
_entity_poly.type
_entity_poly.pdbx_seq_one_letter_code
_entity_poly.pdbx_strand_id
1 'polypeptide(L)'
;MKVTFLLKNGLVFSFYEKLAAVLAGKADLGVRIKDAYDREEKEILKEISQNEIPDIICNLEEMKRIREEIWMTDAKPFGYELLDVKLGGVITRLKSTGHRIDDYLNGKVSRLEELKETRLPYFTGEMDKRENRWDRIISGCDLNDTI
;
A
#
# COMPACT_ATOMS: atom_id res chain seq x y z
N MET A 1 -4.13 1.26 -36.72
CA MET A 1 -3.43 2.34 -36.00
C MET A 1 -4.32 3.19 -35.10
N LYS A 2 -5.48 3.74 -35.54
CA LYS A 2 -6.38 4.52 -34.68
C LYS A 2 -7.02 3.74 -33.52
N VAL A 3 -7.41 2.47 -33.71
CA VAL A 3 -8.06 1.65 -32.69
C VAL A 3 -7.09 1.33 -31.54
N THR A 4 -5.85 1.02 -31.85
CA THR A 4 -4.81 0.74 -30.84
C THR A 4 -4.51 1.98 -29.98
N PHE A 5 -4.51 3.17 -30.58
CA PHE A 5 -4.30 4.43 -29.86
C PHE A 5 -5.45 4.75 -28.90
N LEU A 6 -6.70 4.52 -29.30
CA LEU A 6 -7.87 4.73 -28.45
C LEU A 6 -7.94 3.75 -27.29
N LEU A 7 -7.63 2.47 -27.52
CA LEU A 7 -7.56 1.45 -26.47
C LEU A 7 -6.47 1.77 -25.44
N LYS A 8 -5.29 2.20 -25.89
CA LYS A 8 -4.20 2.60 -25.04
C LYS A 8 -4.54 3.79 -24.14
N ASN A 9 -5.17 4.83 -24.70
CA ASN A 9 -5.60 5.97 -23.90
C ASN A 9 -6.67 5.56 -22.86
N GLY A 10 -7.60 4.66 -23.22
CA GLY A 10 -8.56 4.10 -22.28
C GLY A 10 -7.88 3.42 -21.08
N LEU A 11 -6.87 2.59 -21.32
CA LEU A 11 -6.11 1.91 -20.25
C LEU A 11 -5.38 2.92 -19.35
N VAL A 12 -4.80 3.98 -19.93
CA VAL A 12 -4.12 5.02 -19.14
C VAL A 12 -5.10 5.74 -18.22
N PHE A 13 -6.28 6.11 -18.72
CA PHE A 13 -7.30 6.73 -17.87
C PHE A 13 -7.82 5.79 -16.79
N SER A 14 -8.05 4.51 -17.10
CA SER A 14 -8.44 3.50 -16.12
C SER A 14 -7.37 3.29 -15.05
N PHE A 15 -6.09 3.34 -15.42
CA PHE A 15 -4.99 3.29 -14.45
C PHE A 15 -5.06 4.45 -13.45
N TYR A 16 -5.23 5.69 -13.94
CA TYR A 16 -5.31 6.86 -13.06
C TYR A 16 -6.59 6.88 -12.22
N GLU A 17 -7.71 6.39 -12.74
CA GLU A 17 -8.94 6.20 -11.98
C GLU A 17 -8.70 5.27 -10.79
N LYS A 18 -8.09 4.10 -11.03
CA LYS A 18 -7.76 3.14 -9.96
C LYS A 18 -6.73 3.68 -8.98
N LEU A 19 -5.71 4.40 -9.48
CA LEU A 19 -4.74 5.07 -8.62
C LEU A 19 -5.42 6.09 -7.69
N ALA A 20 -6.33 6.91 -8.21
CA ALA A 20 -7.07 7.88 -7.41
C ALA A 20 -7.94 7.18 -6.34
N ALA A 21 -8.63 6.09 -6.68
CA ALA A 21 -9.42 5.30 -5.74
C ALA A 21 -8.54 4.71 -4.61
N VAL A 22 -7.38 4.14 -4.97
CA VAL A 22 -6.40 3.63 -4.00
C VAL A 22 -5.89 4.73 -3.08
N LEU A 23 -5.54 5.90 -3.63
CA LEU A 23 -5.04 7.02 -2.83
C LEU A 23 -6.12 7.57 -1.91
N ALA A 24 -7.36 7.70 -2.39
CA ALA A 24 -8.49 8.15 -1.58
C ALA A 24 -8.76 7.25 -0.37
N GLY A 25 -8.68 5.92 -0.55
CA GLY A 25 -8.89 4.98 0.56
C GLY A 25 -7.69 4.85 1.50
N LYS A 26 -6.45 5.02 0.96
CA LYS A 26 -5.23 4.68 1.71
C LYS A 26 -4.57 5.89 2.40
N ALA A 27 -4.80 7.12 1.92
CA ALA A 27 -4.01 8.29 2.35
C ALA A 27 -4.04 8.54 3.86
N ASP A 28 -5.20 8.40 4.49
CA ASP A 28 -5.42 8.61 5.92
C ASP A 28 -5.69 7.31 6.71
N LEU A 29 -5.70 6.16 6.03
CA LEU A 29 -6.08 4.87 6.62
C LEU A 29 -5.34 4.59 7.93
N GLY A 30 -4.03 4.82 7.98
CA GLY A 30 -3.23 4.58 9.18
C GLY A 30 -3.62 5.49 10.35
N VAL A 31 -4.02 6.73 10.08
CA VAL A 31 -4.50 7.68 11.08
C VAL A 31 -5.86 7.22 11.61
N ARG A 32 -6.79 6.87 10.71
CA ARG A 32 -8.13 6.41 11.09
C ARG A 32 -8.09 5.11 11.91
N ILE A 33 -7.22 4.16 11.55
CA ILE A 33 -7.01 2.94 12.36
C ILE A 33 -6.52 3.31 13.76
N LYS A 34 -5.52 4.21 13.86
CA LYS A 34 -4.96 4.64 15.15
C LYS A 34 -6.01 5.35 16.00
N ASP A 35 -6.75 6.28 15.42
CA ASP A 35 -7.78 7.05 16.12
C ASP A 35 -8.93 6.15 16.60
N ALA A 36 -9.41 5.25 15.75
CA ALA A 36 -10.43 4.27 16.11
C ALA A 36 -9.96 3.31 17.22
N TYR A 37 -8.70 2.89 17.17
CA TYR A 37 -8.10 2.04 18.20
C TYR A 37 -7.98 2.77 19.54
N ASP A 38 -7.51 4.03 19.54
CA ASP A 38 -7.34 4.82 20.76
C ASP A 38 -8.67 5.19 21.42
N ARG A 39 -9.74 5.32 20.63
CA ARG A 39 -11.09 5.58 21.11
C ARG A 39 -11.89 4.32 21.40
N GLU A 40 -11.28 3.14 21.20
CA GLU A 40 -11.95 1.83 21.37
C GLU A 40 -13.20 1.64 20.49
N GLU A 41 -13.23 2.31 19.31
CA GLU A 41 -14.31 2.28 18.33
C GLU A 41 -14.25 1.00 17.49
N LYS A 42 -14.64 -0.15 18.08
CA LYS A 42 -14.52 -1.48 17.46
C LYS A 42 -15.31 -1.63 16.17
N GLU A 43 -16.45 -0.97 16.05
CA GLU A 43 -17.28 -1.02 14.82
C GLU A 43 -16.56 -0.33 13.64
N ILE A 44 -15.84 0.77 13.90
CA ILE A 44 -15.03 1.44 12.88
C ILE A 44 -13.85 0.57 12.47
N LEU A 45 -13.16 -0.06 13.43
CA LEU A 45 -12.08 -1.00 13.12
C LEU A 45 -12.58 -2.18 12.29
N LYS A 46 -13.77 -2.69 12.58
CA LYS A 46 -14.41 -3.76 11.83
C LYS A 46 -14.74 -3.34 10.40
N GLU A 47 -15.33 -2.15 10.23
CA GLU A 47 -15.60 -1.59 8.90
C GLU A 47 -14.32 -1.45 8.08
N ILE A 48 -13.26 -0.93 8.69
CA ILE A 48 -11.95 -0.80 8.05
C ILE A 48 -11.39 -2.16 7.62
N SER A 49 -11.39 -3.17 8.52
CA SER A 49 -10.77 -4.47 8.23
C SER A 49 -11.58 -5.29 7.22
N GLN A 50 -12.91 -5.25 7.28
CA GLN A 50 -13.79 -6.13 6.51
C GLN A 50 -14.28 -5.54 5.19
N ASN A 51 -14.29 -4.21 5.05
CA ASN A 51 -14.78 -3.53 3.85
C ASN A 51 -13.71 -2.64 3.22
N GLU A 52 -13.19 -1.64 3.92
CA GLU A 52 -12.31 -0.65 3.30
C GLU A 52 -10.97 -1.25 2.83
N ILE A 53 -10.30 -2.05 3.66
CA ILE A 53 -9.04 -2.70 3.28
C ILE A 53 -9.22 -3.64 2.08
N PRO A 54 -10.24 -4.53 2.03
CA PRO A 54 -10.55 -5.32 0.85
C PRO A 54 -10.79 -4.49 -0.41
N ASP A 55 -11.53 -3.38 -0.31
CA ASP A 55 -11.80 -2.49 -1.44
C ASP A 55 -10.52 -1.82 -1.97
N ILE A 56 -9.64 -1.36 -1.08
CA ILE A 56 -8.34 -0.81 -1.47
C ILE A 56 -7.49 -1.88 -2.17
N ILE A 57 -7.47 -3.11 -1.65
CA ILE A 57 -6.73 -4.24 -2.24
C ILE A 57 -7.28 -4.54 -3.63
N CYS A 58 -8.60 -4.62 -3.81
CA CYS A 58 -9.23 -4.85 -5.10
C CYS A 58 -8.82 -3.79 -6.13
N ASN A 59 -8.85 -2.52 -5.76
CA ASN A 59 -8.42 -1.43 -6.63
C ASN A 59 -6.91 -1.48 -6.94
N LEU A 60 -6.07 -1.89 -5.98
CA LEU A 60 -4.63 -2.09 -6.19
C LEU A 60 -4.34 -3.24 -7.15
N GLU A 61 -5.02 -4.37 -7.01
CA GLU A 61 -4.86 -5.52 -7.89
C GLU A 61 -5.28 -5.18 -9.32
N GLU A 62 -6.40 -4.46 -9.49
CA GLU A 62 -6.86 -3.99 -10.79
C GLU A 62 -5.90 -2.96 -11.40
N MET A 63 -5.43 -1.99 -10.60
CA MET A 63 -4.43 -1.01 -11.02
C MET A 63 -3.14 -1.69 -11.49
N LYS A 64 -2.68 -2.71 -10.75
CA LYS A 64 -1.49 -3.50 -11.10
C LYS A 64 -1.68 -4.21 -12.45
N ARG A 65 -2.83 -4.87 -12.64
CA ARG A 65 -3.17 -5.55 -13.90
C ARG A 65 -3.15 -4.58 -15.09
N ILE A 66 -3.80 -3.42 -14.95
CA ILE A 66 -3.83 -2.39 -16.01
C ILE A 66 -2.41 -1.88 -16.29
N ARG A 67 -1.61 -1.66 -15.25
CA ARG A 67 -0.23 -1.19 -15.41
C ARG A 67 0.65 -2.20 -16.14
N GLU A 68 0.47 -3.49 -15.85
CA GLU A 68 1.15 -4.58 -16.55
C GLU A 68 0.81 -4.58 -18.04
N GLU A 69 -0.47 -4.48 -18.38
CA GLU A 69 -0.94 -4.44 -19.76
C GLU A 69 -0.34 -3.24 -20.54
N ILE A 70 -0.33 -2.04 -19.92
CA ILE A 70 0.32 -0.87 -20.49
C ILE A 70 1.81 -1.12 -20.71
N TRP A 71 2.50 -1.66 -19.69
CA TRP A 71 3.94 -1.90 -19.75
C TRP A 71 4.32 -2.88 -20.87
N MET A 72 3.64 -4.03 -20.93
CA MET A 72 3.93 -5.07 -21.93
C MET A 72 3.59 -4.63 -23.36
N THR A 73 2.77 -3.60 -23.54
CA THR A 73 2.48 -3.01 -24.84
C THR A 73 3.60 -2.09 -25.34
N ASP A 74 4.27 -1.39 -24.42
CA ASP A 74 5.21 -0.31 -24.75
C ASP A 74 6.68 -0.68 -24.50
N ALA A 75 6.94 -1.64 -23.63
CA ALA A 75 8.28 -1.95 -23.14
C ALA A 75 8.53 -3.46 -23.14
N LYS A 76 9.80 -3.82 -22.95
CA LYS A 76 10.18 -5.21 -22.66
C LYS A 76 9.78 -5.57 -21.24
N PRO A 77 9.59 -6.88 -20.92
CA PRO A 77 9.22 -7.32 -19.57
C PRO A 77 10.20 -6.92 -18.46
N PHE A 78 11.46 -6.70 -18.82
CA PHE A 78 12.52 -6.37 -17.86
C PHE A 78 12.25 -5.05 -17.11
N GLY A 79 12.40 -5.07 -15.80
CA GLY A 79 12.17 -3.93 -14.93
C GLY A 79 10.74 -3.89 -14.34
N TYR A 80 9.78 -4.65 -14.88
CA TYR A 80 8.44 -4.72 -14.35
C TYR A 80 8.39 -5.40 -12.97
N GLU A 81 9.30 -6.33 -12.72
CA GLU A 81 9.46 -7.03 -11.45
C GLU A 81 9.60 -6.08 -10.24
N LEU A 82 10.16 -4.88 -10.45
CA LEU A 82 10.22 -3.86 -9.42
C LEU A 82 8.84 -3.35 -9.00
N LEU A 83 7.94 -3.21 -9.96
CA LEU A 83 6.55 -2.82 -9.68
C LEU A 83 5.78 -3.96 -9.00
N ASP A 84 6.04 -5.22 -9.40
CA ASP A 84 5.47 -6.39 -8.74
C ASP A 84 5.84 -6.41 -7.25
N VAL A 85 7.11 -6.21 -6.91
CA VAL A 85 7.56 -6.17 -5.52
C VAL A 85 6.94 -4.99 -4.77
N LYS A 86 6.94 -3.78 -5.35
CA LYS A 86 6.42 -2.57 -4.70
C LYS A 86 4.90 -2.67 -4.46
N LEU A 87 4.13 -2.97 -5.49
CA LEU A 87 2.67 -3.04 -5.39
C LEU A 87 2.23 -4.28 -4.60
N GLY A 88 2.88 -5.43 -4.83
CA GLY A 88 2.63 -6.65 -4.08
C GLY A 88 2.94 -6.49 -2.59
N GLY A 89 4.00 -5.77 -2.25
CA GLY A 89 4.33 -5.42 -0.87
C GLY A 89 3.23 -4.60 -0.20
N VAL A 90 2.67 -3.59 -0.89
CA VAL A 90 1.54 -2.79 -0.36
C VAL A 90 0.31 -3.66 -0.12
N ILE A 91 -0.05 -4.51 -1.09
CA ILE A 91 -1.18 -5.44 -0.97
C ILE A 91 -0.99 -6.37 0.23
N THR A 92 0.19 -6.97 0.36
CA THR A 92 0.51 -7.88 1.47
C THR A 92 0.45 -7.16 2.83
N ARG A 93 0.96 -5.93 2.92
CA ARG A 93 0.89 -5.13 4.14
C ARG A 93 -0.56 -4.80 4.53
N LEU A 94 -1.41 -4.46 3.58
CA LEU A 94 -2.83 -4.23 3.83
C LEU A 94 -3.53 -5.49 4.35
N LYS A 95 -3.28 -6.66 3.73
CA LYS A 95 -3.80 -7.95 4.21
C LYS A 95 -3.35 -8.23 5.65
N SER A 96 -2.08 -8.04 5.95
CA SER A 96 -1.54 -8.22 7.31
C SER A 96 -2.19 -7.25 8.31
N THR A 97 -2.43 -6.01 7.92
CA THR A 97 -3.10 -5.01 8.76
C THR A 97 -4.53 -5.44 9.08
N GLY A 98 -5.29 -5.87 8.07
CA GLY A 98 -6.65 -6.40 8.27
C GLY A 98 -6.67 -7.58 9.24
N HIS A 99 -5.80 -8.58 9.03
CA HIS A 99 -5.69 -9.74 9.93
C HIS A 99 -5.35 -9.33 11.37
N ARG A 100 -4.46 -8.36 11.58
CA ARG A 100 -4.13 -7.89 12.93
C ARG A 100 -5.31 -7.21 13.63
N ILE A 101 -6.08 -6.41 12.89
CA ILE A 101 -7.31 -5.80 13.41
C ILE A 101 -8.33 -6.89 13.77
N ASP A 102 -8.54 -7.87 12.89
CA ASP A 102 -9.47 -8.98 13.13
C ASP A 102 -9.04 -9.82 14.35
N ASP A 103 -7.75 -10.10 14.51
CA ASP A 103 -7.23 -10.80 15.69
C ASP A 103 -7.51 -10.04 16.99
N TYR A 104 -7.40 -8.71 16.97
CA TYR A 104 -7.77 -7.86 18.10
C TYR A 104 -9.28 -7.88 18.36
N LEU A 105 -10.11 -7.71 17.33
CA LEU A 105 -11.57 -7.71 17.45
C LEU A 105 -12.11 -9.05 17.96
N ASN A 106 -11.49 -10.16 17.54
CA ASN A 106 -11.85 -11.52 17.96
C ASN A 106 -11.23 -11.93 19.31
N GLY A 107 -10.48 -11.05 19.96
CA GLY A 107 -9.87 -11.32 21.26
C GLY A 107 -8.69 -12.30 21.25
N LYS A 108 -8.14 -12.62 20.08
CA LYS A 108 -6.91 -13.44 19.97
C LYS A 108 -5.69 -12.70 20.48
N VAL A 109 -5.67 -11.38 20.35
CA VAL A 109 -4.67 -10.50 20.95
C VAL A 109 -5.37 -9.45 21.81
N SER A 110 -4.79 -9.14 22.97
CA SER A 110 -5.37 -8.18 23.90
C SER A 110 -5.15 -6.73 23.49
N ARG A 111 -4.13 -6.49 22.65
CA ARG A 111 -3.74 -5.15 22.18
C ARG A 111 -2.99 -5.21 20.85
N LEU A 112 -2.97 -4.09 20.14
CA LEU A 112 -2.14 -3.87 18.95
C LEU A 112 -0.90 -3.08 19.41
N GLU A 113 0.21 -3.78 19.64
CA GLU A 113 1.43 -3.19 20.20
C GLU A 113 2.01 -2.13 19.25
N GLU A 114 1.95 -2.38 17.94
CA GLU A 114 2.39 -1.48 16.90
C GLU A 114 1.68 -0.11 16.90
N LEU A 115 0.49 -0.03 17.50
CA LEU A 115 -0.25 1.22 17.67
C LEU A 115 -0.01 1.91 19.02
N LYS A 116 0.60 1.21 19.98
CA LYS A 116 0.92 1.75 21.32
C LYS A 116 2.33 2.33 21.41
N GLU A 117 3.22 1.94 20.53
CA GLU A 117 4.59 2.46 20.55
C GLU A 117 4.64 3.96 20.27
N THR A 118 5.49 4.65 21.03
CA THR A 118 5.76 6.07 20.78
C THR A 118 6.47 6.21 19.43
N ARG A 119 5.84 6.93 18.50
CA ARG A 119 6.44 7.19 17.20
C ARG A 119 7.66 8.08 17.36
N LEU A 120 8.75 7.67 16.77
CA LEU A 120 9.91 8.52 16.65
C LEU A 120 9.56 9.74 15.77
N PRO A 121 10.00 10.97 16.13
CA PRO A 121 9.78 12.12 15.30
C PRO A 121 10.43 11.94 13.94
N TYR A 122 9.73 12.35 12.88
CA TYR A 122 10.25 12.25 11.51
C TYR A 122 11.52 13.12 11.32
N PHE A 123 11.61 14.22 12.04
CA PHE A 123 12.78 15.10 12.09
C PHE A 123 13.25 15.25 13.54
N THR A 124 14.51 14.92 13.80
CA THR A 124 15.15 15.12 15.11
C THR A 124 15.81 16.48 15.28
N GLY A 125 15.56 17.45 14.36
CA GLY A 125 16.17 18.78 14.38
C GLY A 125 17.53 18.86 13.70
N GLU A 126 18.21 17.74 13.51
CA GLU A 126 19.36 17.63 12.61
C GLU A 126 18.87 17.12 11.26
N MET A 127 19.26 17.79 10.18
CA MET A 127 19.05 17.27 8.83
C MET A 127 19.88 15.99 8.71
N ASP A 128 19.28 14.88 9.11
CA ASP A 128 19.85 13.57 8.89
C ASP A 128 19.95 13.39 7.36
N LYS A 129 21.17 13.21 6.88
CA LYS A 129 21.50 12.95 5.46
C LYS A 129 20.95 11.61 4.97
N ARG A 130 20.07 10.95 5.73
CA ARG A 130 19.30 9.80 5.27
C ARG A 130 18.32 10.28 4.21
N GLU A 131 18.83 10.38 2.99
CA GLU A 131 17.98 10.50 1.82
C GLU A 131 16.98 9.34 1.84
N ASN A 132 15.69 9.67 1.90
CA ASN A 132 14.65 8.68 1.75
C ASN A 132 14.71 8.18 0.29
N ARG A 133 15.52 7.18 0.06
CA ARG A 133 15.68 6.56 -1.27
C ARG A 133 14.46 5.69 -1.57
N TRP A 134 13.37 6.34 -1.84
CA TRP A 134 12.12 5.70 -2.28
C TRP A 134 12.28 4.90 -3.59
N ASP A 135 13.33 5.17 -4.36
CA ASP A 135 13.75 4.46 -5.56
C ASP A 135 14.42 3.10 -5.26
N ARG A 136 14.93 2.90 -4.04
CA ARG A 136 15.46 1.61 -3.62
C ARG A 136 14.37 0.72 -3.05
N ILE A 137 14.25 -0.46 -3.62
CA ILE A 137 13.63 -1.59 -2.93
C ILE A 137 14.73 -2.19 -2.07
N ILE A 138 14.50 -2.19 -0.77
CA ILE A 138 15.33 -2.96 0.15
C ILE A 138 15.02 -4.43 -0.13
N SER A 139 15.88 -5.07 -0.91
CA SER A 139 15.88 -6.52 -1.09
C SER A 139 16.74 -7.17 -0.01
N GLY A 140 16.58 -8.47 0.19
CA GLY A 140 17.47 -9.21 1.08
C GLY A 140 18.96 -9.10 0.67
N CYS A 141 19.24 -8.78 -0.59
CA CYS A 141 20.58 -8.55 -1.10
C CYS A 141 21.14 -7.19 -0.68
N ASP A 142 20.28 -6.17 -0.54
CA ASP A 142 20.71 -4.82 -0.12
C ASP A 142 21.01 -4.72 1.37
N LEU A 143 20.53 -5.68 2.19
CA LEU A 143 20.82 -5.72 3.61
C LEU A 143 22.26 -6.15 3.91
N ASN A 144 22.95 -6.78 2.96
CA ASN A 144 24.33 -7.22 3.14
C ASN A 144 25.37 -6.13 2.88
N ASP A 145 25.00 -5.01 2.24
CA ASP A 145 25.91 -3.90 1.94
C ASP A 145 25.98 -2.85 3.07
N THR A 146 25.30 -3.09 4.19
CA THR A 146 25.19 -2.15 5.32
C THR A 146 25.82 -2.69 6.62
N ILE A 147 26.58 -3.79 6.55
CA ILE A 147 27.34 -4.33 7.69
C ILE A 147 28.83 -4.08 7.49
#